data_c7f1f1e9dff59c52a42a6ea9eee10ebf
#
_entry.id   c7f1f1e9dff59c52a42a6ea9eee10ebf
#
_cell.length_a   1.000
_cell.length_b   1.000
_cell.length_c   1.000
_cell.angle_alpha   90.00
_cell.angle_beta   90.00
_cell.angle_gamma   90.00
#
_symmetry.space_group_name_H-M   'P 1'
#
loop_
_entity.id
_entity.type
_entity.pdbx_description
1 polymer ?
#
loop_
_entity_poly.entity_id
_entity_poly.type
_entity_poly.pdbx_seq_one_letter_code
_entity_poly.pdbx_strand_id
1 'polypeptide(L)'
;AASVEIPADTRTMITNSQAPAAYPISCFTWILLYQEQAYNERTETQARETVQLLNWMTDPEAQEITTRVHYSPLPKSAVTHAKNLLQSVTYNGKKILKSDHL
;
A
#
# COMPACT_ATOMS: atom_id res chain seq x y z
N ALA A 1 5.18 8.75 11.55
CA ALA A 1 4.68 8.52 10.18
C ALA A 1 3.45 9.37 9.87
N ALA A 2 2.48 9.43 10.80
CA ALA A 2 1.23 10.17 10.57
C ALA A 2 1.40 11.69 10.33
N SER A 3 2.53 12.27 10.78
CA SER A 3 2.84 13.69 10.63
C SER A 3 3.61 14.02 9.35
N VAL A 4 4.01 13.01 8.58
CA VAL A 4 4.75 13.19 7.33
C VAL A 4 3.76 13.22 6.16
N GLU A 5 3.91 14.22 5.28
CA GLU A 5 3.16 14.26 4.03
C GLU A 5 3.64 13.15 3.10
N ILE A 6 2.71 12.29 2.68
CA ILE A 6 3.01 11.15 1.83
C ILE A 6 2.63 11.51 0.39
N PRO A 7 3.58 11.48 -0.56
CA PRO A 7 3.27 11.74 -1.97
C PRO A 7 2.39 10.63 -2.56
N ALA A 8 1.75 10.93 -3.70
CA ALA A 8 0.82 10.00 -4.35
C ALA A 8 1.45 8.65 -4.70
N ASP A 9 2.75 8.64 -5.03
CA ASP A 9 3.50 7.41 -5.32
C ASP A 9 4.04 6.69 -4.08
N THR A 10 3.73 7.20 -2.88
CA THR A 10 4.11 6.71 -1.56
C THR A 10 5.62 6.69 -1.26
N ARG A 11 6.47 7.14 -2.16
CA ARG A 11 7.93 7.18 -1.93
C ARG A 11 8.28 8.30 -0.96
N THR A 12 8.52 7.94 0.30
CA THR A 12 8.87 8.90 1.35
C THR A 12 9.71 8.22 2.44
N MET A 13 10.52 9.04 3.11
CA MET A 13 11.30 8.60 4.26
C MET A 13 10.71 9.20 5.54
N ILE A 14 10.62 8.39 6.57
CA ILE A 14 10.12 8.82 7.90
C ILE A 14 11.18 8.70 8.99
N THR A 15 12.38 8.29 8.62
CA THR A 15 13.51 8.18 9.55
C THR A 15 13.92 9.55 10.05
N ASN A 16 14.15 9.68 11.35
CA ASN A 16 14.58 10.91 12.00
C ASN A 16 13.64 12.10 11.73
N SER A 17 12.33 11.86 11.79
CA SER A 17 11.33 12.90 11.64
C SER A 17 11.48 14.01 12.69
N GLN A 18 11.23 15.25 12.30
CA GLN A 18 11.26 16.41 13.21
C GLN A 18 10.02 16.50 14.10
N ALA A 19 9.02 15.65 13.92
CA ALA A 19 7.83 15.64 14.76
C ALA A 19 8.19 15.25 16.20
N PRO A 20 7.74 16.02 17.23
CA PRO A 20 8.14 15.78 18.63
C PRO A 20 7.82 14.38 19.15
N ALA A 21 6.74 13.77 18.66
CA ALA A 21 6.30 12.44 19.09
C ALA A 21 6.80 11.31 18.16
N ALA A 22 7.66 11.62 17.18
CA ALA A 22 8.12 10.62 16.23
C ALA A 22 9.26 9.77 16.81
N TYR A 23 9.15 8.44 16.62
CA TYR A 23 10.28 7.55 16.89
C TYR A 23 11.31 7.69 15.77
N PRO A 24 12.59 8.04 16.10
CA PRO A 24 13.56 8.43 15.06
C PRO A 24 14.02 7.28 14.16
N ILE A 25 13.94 6.02 14.63
CA ILE A 25 14.35 4.84 13.86
C ILE A 25 13.11 4.16 13.31
N SER A 26 12.46 4.79 12.34
CA SER A 26 11.27 4.28 11.68
C SER A 26 11.43 4.31 10.18
N CYS A 27 10.89 3.31 9.49
CA CYS A 27 10.83 3.28 8.03
C CYS A 27 9.60 2.51 7.56
N PHE A 28 9.20 2.77 6.30
CA PHE A 28 8.22 1.94 5.62
C PHE A 28 8.91 0.76 4.95
N THR A 29 8.18 -0.35 4.86
CA THR A 29 8.51 -1.44 3.94
C THR A 29 7.68 -1.24 2.68
N TRP A 30 8.32 -1.22 1.51
CA TRP A 30 7.64 -1.01 0.24
C TRP A 30 7.53 -2.31 -0.53
N ILE A 31 6.35 -2.51 -1.13
CA ILE A 31 6.11 -3.56 -2.10
C ILE A 31 6.14 -2.92 -3.48
N LEU A 32 6.96 -3.44 -4.37
CA LEU A 32 7.06 -2.98 -5.75
C LEU A 32 6.09 -3.78 -6.63
N LEU A 33 5.32 -3.07 -7.43
CA LEU A 33 4.31 -3.64 -8.29
C LEU A 33 4.31 -2.90 -9.63
N TYR A 34 4.27 -3.65 -10.73
CA TYR A 34 4.05 -3.03 -12.03
C TYR A 34 2.61 -2.52 -12.13
N GLN A 35 2.46 -1.30 -12.63
CA GLN A 35 1.13 -0.70 -12.82
C GLN A 35 0.32 -1.47 -13.86
N GLU A 36 0.94 -1.91 -14.96
CA GLU A 36 0.32 -2.79 -15.94
C GLU A 36 0.72 -4.24 -15.62
N GLN A 37 -0.26 -5.06 -15.34
CA GLN A 37 -0.07 -6.44 -14.88
C GLN A 37 -0.02 -7.47 -15.99
N ALA A 38 -0.29 -7.10 -17.24
CA ALA A 38 -0.18 -8.01 -18.39
C ALA A 38 1.28 -8.06 -18.89
N TYR A 39 2.13 -8.71 -18.12
CA TYR A 39 3.53 -8.93 -18.47
C TYR A 39 3.93 -10.39 -18.20
N ASN A 40 4.95 -10.88 -18.90
CA ASN A 40 5.50 -12.23 -18.71
C ASN A 40 4.42 -13.33 -18.67
N GLU A 41 3.45 -13.24 -19.57
CA GLU A 41 2.38 -14.24 -19.72
C GLU A 41 1.48 -14.38 -18.46
N ARG A 42 1.48 -13.41 -17.56
CA ARG A 42 0.57 -13.42 -16.40
C ARG A 42 -0.88 -13.41 -16.87
N THR A 43 -1.69 -14.22 -16.21
CA THR A 43 -3.13 -14.24 -16.47
C THR A 43 -3.85 -13.12 -15.72
N GLU A 44 -5.04 -12.76 -16.20
CA GLU A 44 -5.89 -11.79 -15.50
C GLU A 44 -6.23 -12.25 -14.08
N THR A 45 -6.44 -13.55 -13.89
CA THR A 45 -6.71 -14.11 -12.55
C THR A 45 -5.54 -13.89 -11.61
N GLN A 46 -4.31 -14.16 -12.05
CA GLN A 46 -3.11 -13.91 -11.23
C GLN A 46 -2.96 -12.43 -10.88
N ALA A 47 -3.21 -11.55 -11.82
CA ALA A 47 -3.16 -10.12 -11.59
C ALA A 47 -4.21 -9.67 -10.56
N ARG A 48 -5.43 -10.16 -10.70
CA ARG A 48 -6.54 -9.86 -9.78
C ARG A 48 -6.23 -10.33 -8.36
N GLU A 49 -5.79 -11.57 -8.20
CA GLU A 49 -5.45 -12.13 -6.90
C GLU A 49 -4.31 -11.35 -6.22
N THR A 50 -3.29 -10.96 -6.98
CA THR A 50 -2.20 -10.13 -6.48
C THR A 50 -2.71 -8.79 -5.93
N VAL A 51 -3.49 -8.08 -6.71
CA VAL A 51 -4.01 -6.75 -6.32
C VAL A 51 -4.99 -6.87 -5.16
N GLN A 52 -5.83 -7.90 -5.14
CA GLN A 52 -6.75 -8.15 -4.02
C GLN A 52 -6.01 -8.45 -2.72
N LEU A 53 -4.94 -9.26 -2.76
CA LEU A 53 -4.10 -9.51 -1.59
C LEU A 53 -3.49 -8.21 -1.05
N LEU A 54 -2.90 -7.40 -1.93
CA LEU A 54 -2.30 -6.12 -1.52
C LEU A 54 -3.34 -5.16 -0.95
N ASN A 55 -4.53 -5.13 -1.53
CA ASN A 55 -5.63 -4.32 -1.00
C ASN A 55 -6.04 -4.79 0.41
N TRP A 56 -6.20 -6.10 0.59
CA TRP A 56 -6.51 -6.67 1.90
C TRP A 56 -5.43 -6.36 2.95
N MET A 57 -4.15 -6.36 2.57
CA MET A 57 -3.05 -6.02 3.48
C MET A 57 -3.17 -4.61 4.08
N THR A 58 -3.89 -3.71 3.41
CA THR A 58 -4.14 -2.35 3.90
C THR A 58 -5.44 -2.22 4.72
N ASP A 59 -6.23 -3.28 4.82
CA ASP A 59 -7.48 -3.26 5.58
C ASP A 59 -7.21 -3.31 7.08
N PRO A 60 -8.14 -2.79 7.93
CA PRO A 60 -7.96 -2.78 9.38
C PRO A 60 -7.69 -4.15 9.97
N GLU A 61 -8.33 -5.20 9.47
CA GLU A 61 -8.14 -6.59 9.92
C GLU A 61 -6.68 -7.04 9.72
N ALA A 62 -6.13 -6.80 8.54
CA ALA A 62 -4.75 -7.16 8.23
C ALA A 62 -3.76 -6.30 9.03
N GLN A 63 -4.04 -5.01 9.19
CA GLN A 63 -3.19 -4.10 9.94
C GLN A 63 -3.17 -4.42 11.44
N GLU A 64 -4.23 -4.99 12.00
CA GLU A 64 -4.23 -5.46 13.39
C GLU A 64 -3.22 -6.59 13.63
N ILE A 65 -2.96 -7.43 12.63
CA ILE A 65 -1.96 -8.49 12.72
C ILE A 65 -0.56 -7.93 12.97
N THR A 66 -0.24 -6.76 12.42
CA THR A 66 1.08 -6.15 12.59
C THR A 66 1.43 -5.94 14.06
N THR A 67 0.45 -5.53 14.87
CA THR A 67 0.64 -5.31 16.31
C THR A 67 1.01 -6.61 17.03
N ARG A 68 0.45 -7.73 16.61
CA ARG A 68 0.73 -9.05 17.22
C ARG A 68 2.16 -9.53 16.95
N VAL A 69 2.77 -9.07 15.87
CA VAL A 69 4.15 -9.41 15.49
C VAL A 69 5.13 -8.27 15.76
N HIS A 70 4.75 -7.32 16.61
CA HIS A 70 5.58 -6.18 17.06
C HIS A 70 5.96 -5.21 15.94
N TYR A 71 5.10 -5.06 14.92
CA TYR A 71 5.19 -4.00 13.93
C TYR A 71 4.10 -2.95 14.18
N SER A 72 4.33 -1.74 13.72
CA SER A 72 3.32 -0.69 13.79
C SER A 72 2.38 -0.75 12.58
N PRO A 73 1.06 -0.58 12.78
CA PRO A 73 0.15 -0.48 11.66
C PRO A 73 0.41 0.82 10.86
N LEU A 74 0.01 0.81 9.59
CA LEU A 74 0.12 1.98 8.75
C LEU A 74 -0.81 3.10 9.22
N PRO A 75 -0.35 4.37 9.18
CA PRO A 75 -1.25 5.50 9.43
C PRO A 75 -2.32 5.61 8.33
N LYS A 76 -3.46 6.20 8.66
CA LYS A 76 -4.59 6.33 7.73
C LYS A 76 -4.20 6.98 6.40
N SER A 77 -3.33 8.00 6.44
CA SER A 77 -2.84 8.66 5.22
C SER A 77 -2.10 7.70 4.30
N ALA A 78 -1.23 6.85 4.86
CA ALA A 78 -0.51 5.85 4.07
C ALA A 78 -1.46 4.80 3.46
N VAL A 79 -2.43 4.34 4.22
CA VAL A 79 -3.47 3.41 3.73
C VAL A 79 -4.23 4.01 2.57
N THR A 80 -4.66 5.28 2.69
CA THR A 80 -5.39 5.97 1.62
C THR A 80 -4.57 6.08 0.35
N HIS A 81 -3.30 6.48 0.45
CA HIS A 81 -2.42 6.56 -0.72
C HIS A 81 -2.17 5.19 -1.35
N ALA A 82 -1.96 4.16 -0.55
CA ALA A 82 -1.77 2.80 -1.04
C ALA A 82 -3.00 2.29 -1.80
N LYS A 83 -4.19 2.49 -1.25
CA LYS A 83 -5.44 2.11 -1.93
C LYS A 83 -5.65 2.87 -3.24
N ASN A 84 -5.35 4.16 -3.27
CA ASN A 84 -5.42 4.95 -4.51
C ASN A 84 -4.45 4.43 -5.59
N LEU A 85 -3.23 4.06 -5.20
CA LEU A 85 -2.29 3.43 -6.12
C LEU A 85 -2.78 2.09 -6.66
N LEU A 86 -3.33 1.24 -5.79
CA LEU A 86 -3.87 -0.06 -6.21
C LEU A 86 -5.02 0.08 -7.21
N GLN A 87 -5.84 1.14 -7.09
CA GLN A 87 -6.89 1.44 -8.06
C GLN A 87 -6.36 1.84 -9.44
N SER A 88 -5.13 2.33 -9.51
CA SER A 88 -4.49 2.68 -10.79
C SER A 88 -3.91 1.47 -11.52
N VAL A 89 -3.83 0.32 -10.86
CA VAL A 89 -3.27 -0.91 -11.45
C VAL A 89 -4.22 -1.49 -12.49
N THR A 90 -3.67 -1.85 -13.64
CA THR A 90 -4.44 -2.31 -14.80
C THR A 90 -3.99 -3.68 -15.28
N TYR A 91 -4.87 -4.34 -16.04
CA TYR A 91 -4.56 -5.51 -16.84
C TYR A 91 -5.07 -5.26 -18.27
N ASN A 92 -4.17 -5.24 -19.22
CA ASN A 92 -4.46 -4.84 -20.61
C ASN A 92 -5.20 -3.48 -20.69
N GLY A 93 -4.74 -2.52 -19.89
CA GLY A 93 -5.30 -1.17 -19.85
C GLY A 93 -6.62 -1.03 -19.08
N LYS A 94 -7.18 -2.11 -18.56
CA LYS A 94 -8.43 -2.09 -17.78
C LYS A 94 -8.13 -2.16 -16.28
N LYS A 95 -8.80 -1.34 -15.49
CA LYS A 95 -8.65 -1.36 -14.04
C LYS A 95 -9.05 -2.71 -13.45
N ILE A 96 -8.22 -3.25 -12.56
CA ILE A 96 -8.45 -4.52 -11.89
C ILE A 96 -9.44 -4.34 -10.74
N LEU A 97 -9.21 -3.32 -9.89
CA LEU A 97 -10.14 -2.98 -8.81
C LEU A 97 -11.18 -1.98 -9.30
N LYS A 98 -12.44 -2.28 -9.03
CA LYS A 98 -13.53 -1.33 -9.24
C LYS A 98 -13.67 -0.44 -8.00
N SER A 99 -14.17 0.79 -8.20
CA SER A 99 -14.35 1.77 -7.12
C SER A 99 -15.26 1.27 -5.98
N ASP A 100 -16.11 0.29 -6.25
CA ASP A 100 -17.06 -0.28 -5.29
C ASP A 100 -16.39 -1.21 -4.25
N HIS A 101 -15.11 -1.49 -4.39
CA HIS A 101 -14.34 -2.38 -3.51
C HIS A 101 -13.45 -1.65 -2.49
N LEU A 102 -13.72 -0.37 -2.29
CA LEU A 102 -12.96 0.45 -1.32
C LEU A 102 -13.68 0.62 0.00
#